data_4c3e829127ba4b4b990db852504ffcf5
#
_entry.id   4c3e829127ba4b4b990db852504ffcf5
#
_cell.length_a   1.000
_cell.length_b   1.000
_cell.length_c   1.000
_cell.angle_alpha   90.00
_cell.angle_beta   90.00
_cell.angle_gamma   90.00
#
_symmetry.space_group_name_H-M   'P 1'
#
loop_
_entity.id
_entity.type
_entity.pdbx_description
1 polymer ?
#
loop_
_entity_poly.entity_id
_entity_poly.type
_entity_poly.pdbx_seq_one_letter_code
_entity_poly.pdbx_strand_id
1 'polypeptide(L)'
;MRHAKPYLLLTAFLFLAACEKSVPVVQKVEPERELAVTSIVLEPRDWQLAFPAYGHFETTEEITISVDFSGTVSKVSFREGQNVSAGDLLIELDEQKQQLRVRQSKASLLSARAELEKSRETYFRYRDLMGRGALSREQLKDSESNYERSKARVEEAEASLALAEKDLRETRIISPVDGVVVEKRVEPGQTVLAGNPLAVLQVADTLRVVTFVSEREVNQLRLGDEATVATPAVPGREFPARVELVSSEADPSTGNFTVKLTVNNRDRLLRPGMSALVNMKGVVRSDTLVLSKGHLVDRNRRRVVFIYEAGRVREVEPTFAASAGDELPVLAGLNPGDRLITSHLDLLANGKTVVLQSEQP
;
A
#
# COMPACT_ATOMS: atom_id res chain seq x y z
N MET A 1 -25.21 -7.90 90.55
CA MET A 1 -25.65 -6.87 91.54
C MET A 1 -26.75 -6.09 90.86
N ARG A 2 -27.89 -6.27 91.43
CA ARG A 2 -28.96 -5.33 91.81
C ARG A 2 -29.69 -4.62 90.68
N HIS A 3 -30.92 -5.08 90.42
CA HIS A 3 -32.25 -4.61 90.86
C HIS A 3 -32.65 -3.30 90.17
N ALA A 4 -33.83 -3.05 89.63
CA ALA A 4 -35.18 -3.47 89.96
C ALA A 4 -36.18 -3.11 88.83
N LYS A 5 -37.25 -3.88 88.73
CA LYS A 5 -38.59 -3.51 88.21
C LYS A 5 -39.25 -2.58 89.26
N PRO A 6 -40.49 -2.05 89.12
CA PRO A 6 -41.65 -2.36 88.26
C PRO A 6 -42.61 -1.14 87.97
N TYR A 7 -43.88 -1.50 87.64
CA TYR A 7 -45.23 -0.93 87.65
C TYR A 7 -45.76 -0.43 86.30
N LEU A 8 -46.62 -1.10 85.61
CA LEU A 8 -48.01 -1.42 85.72
C LEU A 8 -48.90 -0.18 85.98
N LEU A 9 -49.70 0.22 84.96
CA LEU A 9 -51.06 0.73 85.18
C LEU A 9 -51.90 0.59 83.89
N LEU A 10 -52.96 -0.14 84.10
CA LEU A 10 -54.12 -0.51 83.31
C LEU A 10 -55.07 0.67 83.22
N THR A 11 -55.59 1.05 82.07
CA THR A 11 -56.90 1.67 81.91
C THR A 11 -57.54 1.25 80.60
N ALA A 12 -58.65 0.54 80.78
CA ALA A 12 -59.61 0.20 79.75
C ALA A 12 -60.47 1.43 79.37
N PHE A 13 -60.74 1.63 78.09
CA PHE A 13 -61.97 2.39 77.71
C PHE A 13 -62.50 1.92 76.37
N LEU A 14 -63.55 1.33 76.40
CA LEU A 14 -64.86 1.24 75.73
C LEU A 14 -64.94 1.54 74.22
N PHE A 15 -65.55 0.61 73.55
CA PHE A 15 -66.15 0.56 72.19
C PHE A 15 -66.95 1.82 71.78
N LEU A 16 -66.75 2.17 70.51
CA LEU A 16 -67.88 2.66 69.68
C LEU A 16 -67.62 2.22 68.22
N ALA A 17 -68.45 1.34 67.72
CA ALA A 17 -68.53 0.91 66.37
C ALA A 17 -69.15 2.03 65.52
N ALA A 18 -68.42 2.50 64.49
CA ALA A 18 -68.99 3.25 63.38
C ALA A 18 -68.66 2.51 62.04
N CYS A 19 -69.72 1.95 61.48
CA CYS A 19 -69.68 1.44 60.09
C CYS A 19 -69.51 2.59 59.12
N GLU A 20 -68.34 2.73 58.57
CA GLU A 20 -68.12 3.63 57.40
C GLU A 20 -68.04 2.77 56.11
N LYS A 21 -69.05 3.00 55.24
CA LYS A 21 -69.15 2.37 53.90
C LYS A 21 -67.95 2.79 53.13
N SER A 22 -67.05 1.83 52.85
CA SER A 22 -65.98 2.02 51.89
C SER A 22 -66.53 2.21 50.45
N VAL A 23 -66.53 3.41 49.98
CA VAL A 23 -66.73 3.73 48.55
C VAL A 23 -65.53 3.18 47.80
N PRO A 24 -65.69 2.37 46.75
CA PRO A 24 -64.56 1.94 45.91
C PRO A 24 -63.92 3.15 45.28
N VAL A 25 -62.68 3.47 45.60
CA VAL A 25 -61.84 4.42 44.88
C VAL A 25 -61.63 3.83 43.49
N VAL A 26 -62.35 4.29 42.53
CA VAL A 26 -62.04 4.09 41.13
C VAL A 26 -60.70 4.80 40.91
N GLN A 27 -59.61 4.06 40.92
CA GLN A 27 -58.32 4.55 40.44
C GLN A 27 -58.56 5.02 38.98
N LYS A 28 -58.59 6.33 38.78
CA LYS A 28 -58.55 6.95 37.48
C LYS A 28 -57.21 6.55 36.87
N VAL A 29 -57.19 5.56 35.99
CA VAL A 29 -56.04 5.23 35.16
C VAL A 29 -55.78 6.50 34.36
N GLU A 30 -54.75 7.23 34.78
CA GLU A 30 -54.24 8.37 34.02
C GLU A 30 -53.84 7.82 32.65
N PRO A 31 -54.32 8.40 31.56
CA PRO A 31 -53.96 7.90 30.24
C PRO A 31 -52.43 7.94 30.12
N GLU A 32 -51.82 6.78 29.97
CA GLU A 32 -50.39 6.62 29.71
C GLU A 32 -50.04 7.59 28.58
N ARG A 33 -49.26 8.63 28.86
CA ARG A 33 -48.87 9.62 27.86
C ARG A 33 -48.15 8.86 26.76
N GLU A 34 -48.78 8.79 25.60
CA GLU A 34 -48.17 8.16 24.40
C GLU A 34 -46.85 8.86 24.15
N LEU A 35 -45.77 8.09 24.16
CA LEU A 35 -44.41 8.60 23.92
C LEU A 35 -44.28 8.90 22.43
N ALA A 36 -44.03 10.15 22.08
CA ALA A 36 -43.73 10.54 20.70
C ALA A 36 -42.30 10.12 20.32
N VAL A 37 -42.17 9.37 19.23
CA VAL A 37 -40.88 8.84 18.75
C VAL A 37 -40.64 9.18 17.28
N THR A 38 -39.40 9.28 16.89
CA THR A 38 -38.96 9.37 15.48
C THR A 38 -38.55 8.00 14.98
N SER A 39 -38.76 7.73 13.70
CA SER A 39 -38.35 6.48 13.06
C SER A 39 -37.73 6.73 11.70
N ILE A 40 -36.90 5.80 11.27
CA ILE A 40 -36.38 5.69 9.90
C ILE A 40 -36.86 4.38 9.28
N VAL A 41 -37.12 4.39 8.00
CA VAL A 41 -37.41 3.15 7.24
C VAL A 41 -36.10 2.49 6.86
N LEU A 42 -35.97 1.20 7.15
CA LEU A 42 -34.78 0.44 6.80
C LEU A 42 -34.83 0.02 5.33
N GLU A 43 -33.98 0.63 4.54
CA GLU A 43 -33.80 0.29 3.12
C GLU A 43 -32.46 -0.44 2.94
N PRO A 44 -32.43 -1.50 2.13
CA PRO A 44 -31.17 -2.17 1.81
C PRO A 44 -30.31 -1.27 0.93
N ARG A 45 -29.02 -1.29 1.18
CA ARG A 45 -28.02 -0.55 0.40
C ARG A 45 -26.74 -1.35 0.26
N ASP A 46 -25.94 -0.97 -0.71
CA ASP A 46 -24.58 -1.50 -0.80
C ASP A 46 -23.77 -0.96 0.39
N TRP A 47 -23.14 -1.88 1.08
CA TRP A 47 -22.26 -1.56 2.18
C TRP A 47 -20.88 -2.16 1.94
N GLN A 48 -19.85 -1.34 2.11
CA GLN A 48 -18.47 -1.76 1.97
C GLN A 48 -17.75 -1.62 3.32
N LEU A 49 -17.13 -2.71 3.76
CA LEU A 49 -16.27 -2.66 4.93
C LEU A 49 -15.08 -1.74 4.64
N ALA A 50 -14.94 -0.68 5.43
CA ALA A 50 -13.74 0.13 5.43
C ALA A 50 -13.08 0.02 6.81
N PHE A 51 -11.80 -0.20 6.83
CA PHE A 51 -11.05 -0.26 8.09
C PHE A 51 -9.74 0.52 7.98
N PRO A 52 -9.42 1.31 9.01
CA PRO A 52 -8.18 2.06 9.07
C PRO A 52 -7.02 1.15 9.48
N ALA A 53 -5.87 1.34 8.86
CA ALA A 53 -4.61 0.73 9.26
C ALA A 53 -3.51 1.78 9.26
N TYR A 54 -2.55 1.63 10.16
CA TYR A 54 -1.42 2.55 10.27
C TYR A 54 -0.18 1.92 9.66
N GLY A 55 0.61 2.75 9.01
CA GLY A 55 1.82 2.32 8.36
C GLY A 55 2.78 3.48 8.12
N HIS A 56 3.72 3.25 7.23
CA HIS A 56 4.68 4.27 6.81
C HIS A 56 4.99 4.13 5.32
N PHE A 57 5.45 5.23 4.75
CA PHE A 57 5.91 5.25 3.36
C PHE A 57 7.33 4.69 3.26
N GLU A 58 7.55 3.84 2.28
CA GLU A 58 8.86 3.34 1.88
C GLU A 58 9.13 3.68 0.42
N THR A 59 10.39 3.69 0.04
CA THR A 59 10.76 3.73 -1.37
C THR A 59 10.36 2.43 -2.06
N THR A 60 9.94 2.54 -3.31
CA THR A 60 9.63 1.35 -4.11
C THR A 60 10.90 0.67 -4.59
N GLU A 61 11.90 1.47 -4.94
CA GLU A 61 13.14 1.00 -5.53
C GLU A 61 14.31 1.90 -5.11
N GLU A 62 15.40 1.27 -4.73
CA GLU A 62 16.66 1.92 -4.41
C GLU A 62 17.76 1.37 -5.32
N ILE A 63 18.45 2.26 -6.01
CA ILE A 63 19.48 1.90 -6.97
C ILE A 63 20.83 2.41 -6.49
N THR A 64 21.73 1.47 -6.25
CA THR A 64 23.11 1.80 -5.96
C THR A 64 23.91 1.98 -7.25
N ILE A 65 24.43 3.18 -7.46
CA ILE A 65 25.33 3.48 -8.58
C ILE A 65 26.74 3.04 -8.21
N SER A 66 27.31 2.18 -9.01
CA SER A 66 28.68 1.70 -8.88
C SER A 66 29.44 1.83 -10.19
N VAL A 67 30.75 1.62 -10.16
CA VAL A 67 31.62 1.62 -11.34
C VAL A 67 32.17 0.22 -11.59
N ASP A 68 32.30 -0.17 -12.87
CA ASP A 68 32.76 -1.51 -13.26
C ASP A 68 34.29 -1.63 -13.34
N PHE A 69 35.02 -0.51 -13.31
CA PHE A 69 36.48 -0.48 -13.37
C PHE A 69 37.08 0.58 -12.44
N SER A 70 38.35 0.43 -12.10
CA SER A 70 39.06 1.39 -11.24
C SER A 70 39.47 2.65 -11.99
N GLY A 71 39.25 3.81 -11.39
CA GLY A 71 39.54 5.11 -11.98
C GLY A 71 39.64 6.22 -10.94
N THR A 72 40.07 7.40 -11.36
CA THR A 72 40.06 8.61 -10.51
C THR A 72 38.87 9.48 -10.90
N VAL A 73 38.12 9.95 -9.92
CA VAL A 73 36.97 10.83 -10.10
C VAL A 73 37.46 12.24 -10.52
N SER A 74 37.08 12.65 -11.71
CA SER A 74 37.38 13.99 -12.22
C SER A 74 36.37 15.02 -11.71
N LYS A 75 35.09 14.65 -11.73
CA LYS A 75 33.97 15.55 -11.35
C LYS A 75 32.80 14.78 -10.79
N VAL A 76 32.12 15.40 -9.82
CA VAL A 76 30.79 14.98 -9.30
C VAL A 76 29.81 16.11 -9.57
N SER A 77 28.71 15.81 -10.28
CA SER A 77 27.76 16.80 -10.80
C SER A 77 26.44 16.85 -10.04
N PHE A 78 26.32 16.19 -8.89
CA PHE A 78 25.11 16.13 -8.08
C PHE A 78 25.40 16.42 -6.58
N ARG A 79 24.32 16.63 -5.81
CA ARG A 79 24.33 16.78 -4.36
C ARG A 79 23.31 15.84 -3.75
N GLU A 80 23.49 15.49 -2.48
CA GLU A 80 22.45 14.79 -1.70
C GLU A 80 21.16 15.62 -1.64
N GLY A 81 20.03 14.94 -1.75
CA GLY A 81 18.70 15.55 -1.84
C GLY A 81 18.35 16.14 -3.22
N GLN A 82 19.25 16.10 -4.20
CA GLN A 82 18.99 16.60 -5.55
C GLN A 82 18.13 15.63 -6.35
N ASN A 83 17.14 16.17 -7.08
CA ASN A 83 16.41 15.44 -8.11
C ASN A 83 17.30 15.25 -9.34
N VAL A 84 17.29 14.06 -9.91
CA VAL A 84 17.98 13.71 -11.15
C VAL A 84 17.02 12.99 -12.08
N SER A 85 17.23 13.17 -13.38
CA SER A 85 16.49 12.48 -14.42
C SER A 85 17.32 11.37 -15.05
N ALA A 86 16.65 10.36 -15.61
CA ALA A 86 17.32 9.32 -16.39
C ALA A 86 18.17 9.95 -17.50
N GLY A 87 19.46 9.57 -17.57
CA GLY A 87 20.44 10.14 -18.50
C GLY A 87 21.23 11.34 -17.97
N ASP A 88 20.87 11.91 -16.82
CA ASP A 88 21.66 12.99 -16.20
C ASP A 88 23.04 12.49 -15.81
N LEU A 89 24.07 13.30 -16.13
CA LEU A 89 25.46 13.00 -15.78
C LEU A 89 25.68 13.20 -14.29
N LEU A 90 26.05 12.12 -13.59
CA LEU A 90 26.32 12.12 -12.18
C LEU A 90 27.80 12.30 -11.86
N ILE A 91 28.65 11.48 -12.48
CA ILE A 91 30.08 11.41 -12.18
C ILE A 91 30.86 11.30 -13.47
N GLU A 92 31.98 12.00 -13.54
CA GLU A 92 32.99 11.86 -14.60
C GLU A 92 34.28 11.29 -13.98
N LEU A 93 34.77 10.20 -14.56
CA LEU A 93 36.09 9.67 -14.24
C LEU A 93 37.14 10.26 -15.21
N ASP A 94 38.41 10.20 -14.84
CA ASP A 94 39.50 10.54 -15.72
C ASP A 94 39.51 9.58 -16.94
N GLU A 95 39.28 10.11 -18.12
CA GLU A 95 39.12 9.34 -19.34
C GLU A 95 40.43 9.19 -20.16
N GLN A 96 41.54 9.81 -19.74
CA GLN A 96 42.76 9.85 -20.51
C GLN A 96 43.28 8.45 -20.87
N LYS A 97 43.30 7.55 -19.91
CA LYS A 97 43.74 6.16 -20.08
C LYS A 97 42.85 5.40 -21.06
N GLN A 98 41.55 5.56 -20.96
CA GLN A 98 40.55 4.91 -21.82
C GLN A 98 40.60 5.46 -23.24
N GLN A 99 40.77 6.76 -23.39
CA GLN A 99 40.98 7.39 -24.72
C GLN A 99 42.25 6.86 -25.42
N LEU A 100 43.36 6.66 -24.70
CA LEU A 100 44.57 6.04 -25.20
C LEU A 100 44.33 4.60 -25.67
N ARG A 101 43.56 3.83 -24.87
CA ARG A 101 43.20 2.45 -25.19
C ARG A 101 42.34 2.36 -26.45
N VAL A 102 41.34 3.24 -26.61
CA VAL A 102 40.54 3.33 -27.84
C VAL A 102 41.45 3.63 -29.05
N ARG A 103 42.37 4.60 -28.93
CA ARG A 103 43.32 4.90 -30.01
C ARG A 103 44.20 3.72 -30.37
N GLN A 104 44.70 2.97 -29.41
CA GLN A 104 45.50 1.75 -29.60
C GLN A 104 44.70 0.66 -30.31
N SER A 105 43.48 0.34 -29.84
CA SER A 105 42.61 -0.67 -30.46
C SER A 105 42.22 -0.29 -31.88
N LYS A 106 41.95 1.00 -32.13
CA LYS A 106 41.67 1.53 -33.48
C LYS A 106 42.84 1.37 -34.43
N ALA A 107 44.07 1.61 -33.99
CA ALA A 107 45.27 1.38 -34.78
C ALA A 107 45.47 -0.11 -35.07
N SER A 108 45.23 -1.00 -34.11
CA SER A 108 45.27 -2.45 -34.28
C SER A 108 44.24 -2.93 -35.30
N LEU A 109 43.01 -2.42 -35.27
CA LEU A 109 41.98 -2.73 -36.26
C LEU A 109 42.40 -2.28 -37.68
N LEU A 110 42.99 -1.09 -37.81
CA LEU A 110 43.46 -0.60 -39.08
C LEU A 110 44.55 -1.50 -39.67
N SER A 111 45.50 -1.98 -38.85
CA SER A 111 46.53 -2.93 -39.22
C SER A 111 45.95 -4.28 -39.67
N ALA A 112 44.97 -4.81 -38.90
CA ALA A 112 44.31 -6.06 -39.23
C ALA A 112 43.53 -5.98 -40.55
N ARG A 113 42.87 -4.85 -40.83
CA ARG A 113 42.16 -4.59 -42.10
C ARG A 113 43.12 -4.51 -43.29
N ALA A 114 44.30 -3.89 -43.12
CA ALA A 114 45.32 -3.84 -44.17
C ALA A 114 45.86 -5.23 -44.52
N GLU A 115 46.09 -6.10 -43.51
CA GLU A 115 46.52 -7.47 -43.73
C GLU A 115 45.42 -8.33 -44.36
N LEU A 116 44.13 -8.11 -43.99
CA LEU A 116 43.01 -8.78 -44.63
C LEU A 116 42.91 -8.43 -46.10
N GLU A 117 43.06 -7.16 -46.46
CA GLU A 117 43.01 -6.74 -47.89
C GLU A 117 44.14 -7.36 -48.69
N LYS A 118 45.36 -7.36 -48.16
CA LYS A 118 46.52 -8.00 -48.81
C LYS A 118 46.30 -9.53 -48.98
N SER A 119 45.80 -10.23 -47.98
CA SER A 119 45.53 -11.67 -48.05
C SER A 119 44.38 -11.98 -49.01
N ARG A 120 43.34 -11.14 -49.02
CA ARG A 120 42.21 -11.19 -49.94
C ARG A 120 42.68 -11.08 -51.40
N GLU A 121 43.48 -10.04 -51.74
CA GLU A 121 43.99 -9.86 -53.04
C GLU A 121 44.86 -11.07 -53.53
N THR A 122 45.67 -11.62 -52.61
CA THR A 122 46.48 -12.81 -52.83
C THR A 122 45.62 -14.03 -53.12
N TYR A 123 44.63 -14.29 -52.34
CA TYR A 123 43.69 -15.41 -52.51
C TYR A 123 42.95 -15.34 -53.85
N PHE A 124 42.39 -14.17 -54.21
CA PHE A 124 41.66 -14.00 -55.46
C PHE A 124 42.57 -14.14 -56.65
N ARG A 125 43.79 -13.63 -56.59
CA ARG A 125 44.83 -13.80 -57.65
C ARG A 125 45.21 -15.29 -57.81
N TYR A 126 45.42 -16.00 -56.74
CA TYR A 126 45.77 -17.43 -56.76
C TYR A 126 44.61 -18.28 -57.29
N ARG A 127 43.39 -17.95 -56.96
CA ARG A 127 42.21 -18.59 -57.52
C ARG A 127 42.08 -18.45 -59.01
N ASP A 128 42.39 -17.27 -59.56
CA ASP A 128 42.42 -17.03 -61.01
C ASP A 128 43.56 -17.82 -61.70
N LEU A 129 44.76 -17.81 -61.17
CA LEU A 129 45.89 -18.59 -61.64
C LEU A 129 45.65 -20.09 -61.64
N MET A 130 45.01 -20.63 -60.59
CA MET A 130 44.61 -22.00 -60.50
C MET A 130 43.62 -22.38 -61.64
N GLY A 131 42.63 -21.49 -61.93
CA GLY A 131 41.67 -21.69 -63.01
C GLY A 131 42.36 -21.79 -64.39
N ARG A 132 43.58 -21.21 -64.54
CA ARG A 132 44.42 -21.28 -65.76
C ARG A 132 45.45 -22.40 -65.70
N GLY A 133 45.46 -23.24 -64.70
CA GLY A 133 46.40 -24.36 -64.55
C GLY A 133 47.83 -23.96 -64.18
N ALA A 134 48.04 -22.71 -63.67
CA ALA A 134 49.37 -22.15 -63.40
C ALA A 134 49.73 -22.18 -61.90
N LEU A 135 48.92 -22.84 -61.03
CA LEU A 135 49.11 -22.91 -59.55
C LEU A 135 48.73 -24.26 -59.02
N SER A 136 49.40 -24.75 -57.95
CA SER A 136 49.03 -26.00 -57.24
C SER A 136 47.84 -25.79 -56.34
N ARG A 137 47.10 -26.91 -56.10
CA ARG A 137 45.94 -26.90 -55.14
C ARG A 137 46.36 -26.58 -53.68
N GLU A 138 47.59 -26.98 -53.30
CA GLU A 138 48.14 -26.72 -51.97
C GLU A 138 48.36 -25.23 -51.77
N GLN A 139 48.99 -24.52 -52.76
CA GLN A 139 49.19 -23.11 -52.66
C GLN A 139 47.91 -22.28 -52.63
N LEU A 140 46.86 -22.70 -53.36
CA LEU A 140 45.54 -22.08 -53.24
C LEU A 140 44.95 -22.25 -51.83
N LYS A 141 44.99 -23.50 -51.30
CA LYS A 141 44.47 -23.82 -49.94
C LYS A 141 45.20 -23.03 -48.84
N ASP A 142 46.52 -22.86 -48.97
CA ASP A 142 47.32 -22.03 -48.04
C ASP A 142 46.90 -20.56 -48.08
N SER A 143 46.65 -20.02 -49.27
CA SER A 143 46.22 -18.64 -49.42
C SER A 143 44.81 -18.42 -48.90
N GLU A 144 43.90 -19.40 -49.09
CA GLU A 144 42.55 -19.41 -48.49
C GLU A 144 42.62 -19.42 -46.97
N SER A 145 43.40 -20.34 -46.39
CA SER A 145 43.61 -20.41 -44.95
C SER A 145 44.18 -19.11 -44.37
N ASN A 146 45.07 -18.43 -45.12
CA ASN A 146 45.60 -17.16 -44.68
C ASN A 146 44.59 -16.03 -44.77
N TYR A 147 43.75 -16.01 -45.81
CA TYR A 147 42.65 -15.08 -45.95
C TYR A 147 41.64 -15.24 -44.80
N GLU A 148 41.20 -16.47 -44.49
CA GLU A 148 40.29 -16.73 -43.37
C GLU A 148 40.91 -16.35 -42.01
N ARG A 149 42.18 -16.60 -41.75
CA ARG A 149 42.89 -16.15 -40.55
C ARG A 149 42.93 -14.63 -40.43
N SER A 150 43.17 -13.92 -41.54
CA SER A 150 43.17 -12.47 -41.54
C SER A 150 41.79 -11.88 -41.28
N LYS A 151 40.73 -12.54 -41.75
CA LYS A 151 39.34 -12.19 -41.47
C LYS A 151 39.02 -12.33 -39.97
N ALA A 152 39.40 -13.48 -39.38
CA ALA A 152 39.23 -13.69 -37.96
C ALA A 152 39.98 -12.65 -37.08
N ARG A 153 41.17 -12.22 -37.52
CA ARG A 153 41.94 -11.13 -36.88
C ARG A 153 41.22 -9.79 -36.90
N VAL A 154 40.52 -9.47 -37.99
CA VAL A 154 39.70 -8.25 -38.05
C VAL A 154 38.56 -8.31 -37.07
N GLU A 155 37.85 -9.44 -36.99
CA GLU A 155 36.76 -9.64 -36.05
C GLU A 155 37.26 -9.51 -34.58
N GLU A 156 38.42 -10.09 -34.24
CA GLU A 156 39.07 -9.93 -32.93
C GLU A 156 39.42 -8.46 -32.63
N ALA A 157 39.98 -7.74 -33.59
CA ALA A 157 40.35 -6.33 -33.43
C ALA A 157 39.11 -5.42 -33.32
N GLU A 158 38.01 -5.74 -34.03
CA GLU A 158 36.73 -5.04 -33.91
C GLU A 158 36.11 -5.25 -32.52
N ALA A 159 36.11 -6.47 -32.00
CA ALA A 159 35.65 -6.76 -30.65
C ALA A 159 36.48 -6.03 -29.60
N SER A 160 37.81 -6.00 -29.76
CA SER A 160 38.72 -5.26 -28.86
C SER A 160 38.46 -3.75 -28.89
N LEU A 161 38.21 -3.17 -30.07
CA LEU A 161 37.85 -1.76 -30.17
C LEU A 161 36.50 -1.47 -29.52
N ALA A 162 35.49 -2.30 -29.77
CA ALA A 162 34.16 -2.14 -29.18
C ALA A 162 34.21 -2.18 -27.63
N LEU A 163 35.04 -3.06 -27.05
CA LEU A 163 35.25 -3.11 -25.61
C LEU A 163 35.92 -1.83 -25.09
N ALA A 164 36.99 -1.36 -25.74
CA ALA A 164 37.66 -0.13 -25.33
C ALA A 164 36.73 1.12 -25.42
N GLU A 165 35.87 1.17 -26.44
CA GLU A 165 34.87 2.23 -26.60
C GLU A 165 33.77 2.13 -25.52
N LYS A 166 33.38 0.92 -25.11
CA LYS A 166 32.48 0.71 -23.98
C LYS A 166 33.11 1.24 -22.70
N ASP A 167 34.34 0.84 -22.34
CA ASP A 167 35.07 1.32 -21.19
C ASP A 167 35.17 2.86 -21.15
N LEU A 168 35.37 3.49 -22.33
CA LEU A 168 35.39 4.95 -22.43
C LEU A 168 34.01 5.58 -22.16
N ARG A 169 32.94 4.99 -22.70
CA ARG A 169 31.59 5.50 -22.36
C ARG A 169 31.28 5.40 -20.89
N GLU A 170 31.71 4.34 -20.24
CA GLU A 170 31.48 4.07 -18.79
C GLU A 170 32.30 4.98 -17.86
N THR A 171 33.24 5.78 -18.38
CA THR A 171 33.84 6.87 -17.57
C THR A 171 32.84 7.96 -17.23
N ARG A 172 31.72 8.04 -17.93
CA ARG A 172 30.63 8.98 -17.71
C ARG A 172 29.45 8.24 -17.12
N ILE A 173 29.34 8.31 -15.81
CA ILE A 173 28.31 7.62 -15.04
C ILE A 173 27.06 8.48 -15.03
N ILE A 174 25.98 7.98 -15.62
CA ILE A 174 24.68 8.65 -15.75
C ILE A 174 23.65 7.99 -14.85
N SER A 175 22.59 8.73 -14.52
CA SER A 175 21.45 8.17 -13.80
C SER A 175 20.66 7.21 -14.69
N PRO A 176 20.38 5.97 -14.23
CA PRO A 176 19.55 5.04 -14.99
C PRO A 176 18.04 5.33 -14.86
N VAL A 177 17.62 6.13 -13.86
CA VAL A 177 16.22 6.39 -13.54
C VAL A 177 16.00 7.85 -13.13
N ASP A 178 14.72 8.26 -13.17
CA ASP A 178 14.28 9.49 -12.51
C ASP A 178 14.18 9.24 -10.99
N GLY A 179 14.80 10.10 -10.20
CA GLY A 179 14.82 9.88 -8.76
C GLY A 179 15.45 11.02 -7.95
N VAL A 180 15.71 10.72 -6.69
CA VAL A 180 16.41 11.61 -5.75
C VAL A 180 17.70 10.95 -5.31
N VAL A 181 18.79 11.69 -5.30
CA VAL A 181 20.06 11.22 -4.71
C VAL A 181 19.93 11.24 -3.19
N VAL A 182 20.01 10.07 -2.56
CA VAL A 182 19.89 9.94 -1.10
C VAL A 182 21.24 10.02 -0.45
N GLU A 183 22.26 9.43 -1.07
CA GLU A 183 23.58 9.35 -0.51
C GLU A 183 24.66 9.58 -1.59
N LYS A 184 25.66 10.37 -1.24
CA LYS A 184 26.86 10.63 -2.05
C LYS A 184 28.05 10.00 -1.33
N ARG A 185 28.68 8.97 -1.91
CA ARG A 185 29.81 8.22 -1.35
C ARG A 185 31.13 8.50 -2.06
N VAL A 186 31.22 9.56 -2.87
CA VAL A 186 32.37 9.85 -3.69
C VAL A 186 32.66 11.35 -3.76
N GLU A 187 33.96 11.69 -3.79
CA GLU A 187 34.44 13.08 -3.93
C GLU A 187 35.36 13.23 -5.16
N PRO A 188 35.41 14.44 -5.76
CA PRO A 188 36.37 14.74 -6.81
C PRO A 188 37.80 14.50 -6.33
N GLY A 189 38.64 13.89 -7.19
CA GLY A 189 40.02 13.52 -6.88
C GLY A 189 40.18 12.16 -6.19
N GLN A 190 39.11 11.54 -5.77
CA GLN A 190 39.14 10.21 -5.12
C GLN A 190 39.40 9.11 -6.16
N THR A 191 40.21 8.11 -5.82
CA THR A 191 40.35 6.88 -6.59
C THR A 191 39.30 5.88 -6.15
N VAL A 192 38.53 5.38 -7.12
CA VAL A 192 37.47 4.38 -6.92
C VAL A 192 37.89 3.04 -7.54
N LEU A 193 37.45 1.95 -6.93
CA LEU A 193 37.69 0.59 -7.39
C LEU A 193 36.41 0.00 -8.00
N ALA A 194 36.58 -0.97 -8.90
CA ALA A 194 35.44 -1.71 -9.45
C ALA A 194 34.53 -2.27 -8.34
N GLY A 195 33.22 -2.07 -8.48
CA GLY A 195 32.22 -2.49 -7.51
C GLY A 195 31.99 -1.52 -6.34
N ASN A 196 32.81 -0.45 -6.19
CA ASN A 196 32.56 0.53 -5.15
C ASN A 196 31.26 1.28 -5.37
N PRO A 197 30.38 1.38 -4.36
CA PRO A 197 29.19 2.22 -4.41
C PRO A 197 29.59 3.70 -4.40
N LEU A 198 29.07 4.47 -5.37
CA LEU A 198 29.37 5.90 -5.55
C LEU A 198 28.23 6.81 -5.14
N ALA A 199 27.00 6.37 -5.36
CA ALA A 199 25.78 7.09 -4.97
C ALA A 199 24.63 6.11 -4.78
N VAL A 200 23.63 6.54 -4.02
CA VAL A 200 22.36 5.83 -3.86
C VAL A 200 21.24 6.73 -4.36
N LEU A 201 20.46 6.21 -5.30
CA LEU A 201 19.28 6.87 -5.86
C LEU A 201 18.02 6.18 -5.38
N GLN A 202 16.98 6.95 -5.07
CA GLN A 202 15.64 6.43 -4.77
C GLN A 202 14.66 6.91 -5.84
N VAL A 203 13.85 5.99 -6.35
CA VAL A 203 12.72 6.32 -7.23
C VAL A 203 11.68 7.08 -6.39
N ALA A 204 11.35 8.31 -6.79
CA ALA A 204 10.54 9.23 -6.02
C ALA A 204 9.09 9.34 -6.51
N ASP A 205 8.80 9.00 -7.76
CA ASP A 205 7.50 9.23 -8.40
C ASP A 205 6.44 8.19 -7.96
N THR A 206 6.89 7.07 -7.40
CA THR A 206 6.04 6.03 -6.82
C THR A 206 6.60 5.64 -5.47
N LEU A 207 5.77 5.63 -4.45
CA LEU A 207 6.13 5.14 -3.13
C LEU A 207 5.28 3.92 -2.77
N ARG A 208 5.77 3.15 -1.84
CA ARG A 208 5.07 2.04 -1.22
C ARG A 208 4.65 2.43 0.18
N VAL A 209 3.44 2.08 0.57
CA VAL A 209 3.02 2.12 1.97
C VAL A 209 3.05 0.72 2.53
N VAL A 210 3.79 0.53 3.60
CA VAL A 210 3.80 -0.70 4.38
C VAL A 210 2.92 -0.53 5.59
N THR A 211 1.93 -1.38 5.72
CA THR A 211 0.95 -1.37 6.80
C THR A 211 0.69 -2.78 7.31
N PHE A 212 0.06 -2.88 8.47
CA PHE A 212 -0.19 -4.13 9.16
C PHE A 212 -1.67 -4.29 9.43
N VAL A 213 -2.19 -5.47 9.16
CA VAL A 213 -3.60 -5.82 9.37
C VAL A 213 -3.72 -7.09 10.21
N SER A 214 -4.84 -7.22 10.91
CA SER A 214 -5.12 -8.41 11.71
C SER A 214 -5.54 -9.61 10.84
N GLU A 215 -5.53 -10.82 11.44
CA GLU A 215 -6.01 -12.06 10.81
C GLU A 215 -7.47 -11.94 10.32
N ARG A 216 -8.31 -11.16 10.98
CA ARG A 216 -9.71 -10.97 10.57
C ARG A 216 -9.84 -10.10 9.32
N GLU A 217 -8.94 -9.16 9.15
CA GLU A 217 -8.96 -8.18 8.07
C GLU A 217 -8.25 -8.70 6.81
N VAL A 218 -7.15 -9.46 6.97
CA VAL A 218 -6.35 -9.94 5.85
C VAL A 218 -7.15 -10.79 4.86
N ASN A 219 -8.09 -11.62 5.36
CA ASN A 219 -8.95 -12.46 4.53
C ASN A 219 -9.98 -11.67 3.68
N GLN A 220 -10.12 -10.38 3.94
CA GLN A 220 -11.02 -9.49 3.22
C GLN A 220 -10.31 -8.66 2.17
N LEU A 221 -8.97 -8.76 2.09
CA LEU A 221 -8.14 -8.03 1.14
C LEU A 221 -7.72 -8.90 -0.01
N ARG A 222 -7.66 -8.29 -1.18
CA ARG A 222 -7.17 -8.91 -2.42
C ARG A 222 -6.15 -8.01 -3.09
N LEU A 223 -5.29 -8.61 -3.89
CA LEU A 223 -4.40 -7.85 -4.77
C LEU A 223 -5.21 -6.99 -5.72
N GLY A 224 -4.81 -5.72 -5.83
CA GLY A 224 -5.48 -4.74 -6.68
C GLY A 224 -6.61 -3.96 -6.01
N ASP A 225 -7.00 -4.31 -4.77
CA ASP A 225 -8.02 -3.56 -4.03
C ASP A 225 -7.62 -2.10 -3.86
N GLU A 226 -8.62 -1.23 -3.94
CA GLU A 226 -8.43 0.20 -3.78
C GLU A 226 -8.39 0.59 -2.31
N ALA A 227 -7.54 1.55 -2.01
CA ALA A 227 -7.43 2.17 -0.70
C ALA A 227 -7.18 3.67 -0.86
N THR A 228 -7.39 4.42 0.21
CA THR A 228 -6.94 5.81 0.31
C THR A 228 -5.90 5.93 1.42
N VAL A 229 -4.89 6.75 1.18
CA VAL A 229 -3.82 7.01 2.14
C VAL A 229 -3.79 8.48 2.48
N ALA A 230 -3.82 8.79 3.77
CA ALA A 230 -3.62 10.12 4.29
C ALA A 230 -2.35 10.19 5.14
N THR A 231 -1.76 11.37 5.25
CA THR A 231 -0.59 11.61 6.12
C THR A 231 -0.74 12.94 6.85
N PRO A 232 -0.36 13.02 8.13
CA PRO A 232 -0.33 14.30 8.86
C PRO A 232 0.59 15.35 8.23
N ALA A 233 1.59 14.91 7.44
CA ALA A 233 2.52 15.79 6.77
C ALA A 233 1.86 16.61 5.63
N VAL A 234 0.73 16.15 5.08
CA VAL A 234 -0.04 16.82 4.02
C VAL A 234 -1.52 16.82 4.43
N PRO A 235 -1.93 17.71 5.34
CA PRO A 235 -3.28 17.70 5.89
C PRO A 235 -4.35 17.97 4.82
N GLY A 236 -5.48 17.30 4.91
CA GLY A 236 -6.64 17.50 4.03
C GLY A 236 -6.49 16.92 2.62
N ARG A 237 -5.42 16.18 2.34
CA ARG A 237 -5.23 15.49 1.06
C ARG A 237 -5.18 13.97 1.26
N GLU A 238 -5.96 13.28 0.46
CA GLU A 238 -5.94 11.82 0.35
C GLU A 238 -5.27 11.40 -0.97
N PHE A 239 -4.48 10.34 -0.89
CA PHE A 239 -3.75 9.79 -2.02
C PHE A 239 -4.35 8.44 -2.38
N PRO A 240 -4.78 8.23 -3.64
CA PRO A 240 -5.22 6.93 -4.10
C PRO A 240 -4.09 5.90 -4.00
N ALA A 241 -4.43 4.72 -3.50
CA ALA A 241 -3.50 3.61 -3.35
C ALA A 241 -4.12 2.30 -3.86
N ARG A 242 -3.28 1.34 -4.20
CA ARG A 242 -3.69 -0.02 -4.56
C ARG A 242 -2.89 -1.04 -3.79
N VAL A 243 -3.56 -2.10 -3.35
CA VAL A 243 -2.90 -3.24 -2.71
C VAL A 243 -2.01 -3.95 -3.73
N GLU A 244 -0.72 -3.92 -3.48
CA GLU A 244 0.32 -4.56 -4.30
C GLU A 244 0.69 -5.96 -3.77
N LEU A 245 0.69 -6.10 -2.44
CA LEU A 245 1.05 -7.34 -1.77
C LEU A 245 0.25 -7.51 -0.49
N VAL A 246 -0.23 -8.73 -0.28
CA VAL A 246 -0.76 -9.21 1.01
C VAL A 246 0.12 -10.38 1.42
N SER A 247 0.76 -10.29 2.58
CA SER A 247 1.60 -11.38 3.09
C SER A 247 0.78 -12.65 3.30
N SER A 248 1.35 -13.79 2.93
CA SER A 248 0.75 -15.12 3.19
C SER A 248 1.01 -15.63 4.61
N GLU A 249 1.91 -14.97 5.34
CA GLU A 249 2.33 -15.36 6.69
C GLU A 249 2.27 -14.16 7.62
N ALA A 250 1.78 -14.39 8.84
CA ALA A 250 1.79 -13.38 9.89
C ALA A 250 3.20 -13.22 10.47
N ASP A 251 3.54 -12.01 10.88
CA ASP A 251 4.74 -11.76 11.68
C ASP A 251 4.62 -12.50 13.03
N PRO A 252 5.54 -13.40 13.36
CA PRO A 252 5.45 -14.22 14.58
C PRO A 252 5.46 -13.42 15.88
N SER A 253 5.99 -12.20 15.86
CA SER A 253 6.10 -11.34 17.04
C SER A 253 4.83 -10.55 17.32
N THR A 254 4.09 -10.16 16.27
CA THR A 254 2.92 -9.29 16.37
C THR A 254 1.61 -9.98 16.04
N GLY A 255 1.65 -11.11 15.34
CA GLY A 255 0.48 -11.81 14.80
C GLY A 255 -0.23 -11.08 13.66
N ASN A 256 0.37 -10.01 13.14
CA ASN A 256 -0.21 -9.20 12.06
C ASN A 256 0.35 -9.61 10.69
N PHE A 257 -0.45 -9.39 9.67
CA PHE A 257 -0.07 -9.60 8.28
C PHE A 257 0.40 -8.29 7.66
N THR A 258 1.51 -8.34 6.94
CA THR A 258 2.02 -7.19 6.21
C THR A 258 1.23 -7.00 4.91
N VAL A 259 0.76 -5.77 4.69
CA VAL A 259 0.14 -5.34 3.44
C VAL A 259 0.95 -4.20 2.86
N LYS A 260 1.28 -4.29 1.56
CA LYS A 260 1.99 -3.23 0.85
C LYS A 260 1.07 -2.64 -0.21
N LEU A 261 1.02 -1.32 -0.25
CA LEU A 261 0.21 -0.57 -1.21
C LEU A 261 1.11 0.35 -2.03
N THR A 262 0.81 0.47 -3.31
CA THR A 262 1.48 1.42 -4.21
C THR A 262 0.72 2.73 -4.23
N VAL A 263 1.45 3.85 -4.10
CA VAL A 263 0.94 5.23 -4.11
C VAL A 263 1.68 6.05 -5.14
N ASN A 264 0.94 6.80 -5.97
CA ASN A 264 1.53 7.75 -6.90
C ASN A 264 2.01 9.02 -6.16
N ASN A 265 3.24 9.44 -6.40
CA ASN A 265 3.87 10.59 -5.76
C ASN A 265 4.51 11.56 -6.79
N ARG A 266 3.94 11.68 -7.99
CA ARG A 266 4.46 12.58 -9.04
C ARG A 266 4.62 14.03 -8.57
N ASP A 267 3.76 14.46 -7.64
CA ASP A 267 3.87 15.80 -7.02
C ASP A 267 5.02 15.90 -6.00
N ARG A 268 5.67 14.78 -5.66
CA ARG A 268 6.81 14.67 -4.72
C ARG A 268 6.53 15.25 -3.33
N LEU A 269 5.27 15.20 -2.90
CA LEU A 269 4.84 15.68 -1.57
C LEU A 269 5.13 14.65 -0.48
N LEU A 270 5.14 13.38 -0.83
CA LEU A 270 5.37 12.28 0.09
C LEU A 270 6.86 11.92 0.10
N ARG A 271 7.35 11.54 1.29
CA ARG A 271 8.74 11.08 1.47
C ARG A 271 8.77 9.75 2.22
N PRO A 272 9.71 8.86 1.91
CA PRO A 272 9.95 7.68 2.72
C PRO A 272 10.15 8.03 4.20
N GLY A 273 9.64 7.19 5.11
CA GLY A 273 9.64 7.42 6.55
C GLY A 273 8.47 8.23 7.09
N MET A 274 7.66 8.89 6.26
CA MET A 274 6.43 9.55 6.73
C MET A 274 5.42 8.52 7.22
N SER A 275 4.63 8.87 8.24
CA SER A 275 3.51 8.04 8.71
C SER A 275 2.36 8.07 7.71
N ALA A 276 1.69 6.96 7.56
CA ALA A 276 0.55 6.78 6.68
C ALA A 276 -0.66 6.25 7.46
N LEU A 277 -1.82 6.88 7.27
CA LEU A 277 -3.12 6.35 7.65
C LEU A 277 -3.78 5.79 6.38
N VAL A 278 -3.96 4.49 6.34
CA VAL A 278 -4.52 3.79 5.20
C VAL A 278 -5.97 3.44 5.49
N ASN A 279 -6.90 3.89 4.67
CA ASN A 279 -8.28 3.43 4.66
C ASN A 279 -8.44 2.36 3.59
N MET A 280 -8.49 1.11 4.02
CA MET A 280 -8.69 -0.04 3.13
C MET A 280 -10.16 -0.32 2.92
N LYS A 281 -10.53 -0.62 1.68
CA LYS A 281 -11.87 -1.04 1.30
C LYS A 281 -11.88 -2.57 1.20
N GLY A 282 -12.62 -3.20 2.10
CA GLY A 282 -12.84 -4.65 2.07
C GLY A 282 -14.01 -5.04 1.18
N VAL A 283 -14.53 -6.24 1.40
CA VAL A 283 -15.62 -6.83 0.60
C VAL A 283 -16.87 -5.95 0.61
N VAL A 284 -17.42 -5.71 -0.59
CA VAL A 284 -18.73 -5.08 -0.75
C VAL A 284 -19.82 -6.11 -0.47
N ARG A 285 -20.79 -5.76 0.36
CA ARG A 285 -22.03 -6.51 0.58
C ARG A 285 -23.16 -5.73 -0.05
N SER A 286 -23.69 -6.24 -1.13
CA SER A 286 -24.85 -5.65 -1.79
C SER A 286 -26.13 -6.00 -1.04
N ASP A 287 -27.14 -5.14 -1.18
CA ASP A 287 -28.52 -5.38 -0.68
C ASP A 287 -28.56 -5.65 0.84
N THR A 288 -27.79 -4.89 1.63
CA THR A 288 -27.60 -5.11 3.06
C THR A 288 -28.28 -4.00 3.87
N LEU A 289 -29.05 -4.37 4.90
CA LEU A 289 -29.53 -3.39 5.89
C LEU A 289 -28.38 -2.95 6.78
N VAL A 290 -28.25 -1.65 6.98
CA VAL A 290 -27.17 -1.06 7.77
C VAL A 290 -27.75 -0.17 8.87
N LEU A 291 -27.32 -0.37 10.10
CA LEU A 291 -27.68 0.45 11.27
C LEU A 291 -26.50 1.25 11.78
N SER A 292 -26.76 2.42 12.39
CA SER A 292 -25.76 3.08 13.23
C SER A 292 -25.72 2.45 14.61
N LYS A 293 -24.53 2.38 15.23
CA LYS A 293 -24.34 1.93 16.61
C LYS A 293 -25.18 2.72 17.62
N GLY A 294 -25.46 4.01 17.31
CA GLY A 294 -26.31 4.86 18.14
C GLY A 294 -27.76 4.39 18.27
N HIS A 295 -28.22 3.50 17.41
CA HIS A 295 -29.58 2.95 17.47
C HIS A 295 -29.68 1.66 18.30
N LEU A 296 -28.55 1.14 18.82
CA LEU A 296 -28.53 -0.04 19.66
C LEU A 296 -28.67 0.32 21.13
N VAL A 297 -29.45 -0.48 21.83
CA VAL A 297 -29.58 -0.42 23.29
C VAL A 297 -29.07 -1.71 23.90
N ASP A 298 -28.17 -1.57 24.87
CA ASP A 298 -27.69 -2.71 25.66
C ASP A 298 -28.67 -3.02 26.79
N ARG A 299 -29.33 -4.19 26.70
CA ARG A 299 -30.24 -4.69 27.74
C ARG A 299 -29.88 -6.11 28.15
N ASN A 300 -29.62 -6.31 29.42
CA ASN A 300 -29.35 -7.63 30.00
C ASN A 300 -28.26 -8.41 29.21
N ARG A 301 -27.17 -7.74 28.79
CA ARG A 301 -26.10 -8.29 27.97
C ARG A 301 -26.52 -8.66 26.54
N ARG A 302 -27.68 -8.19 26.06
CA ARG A 302 -28.15 -8.33 24.69
C ARG A 302 -28.19 -6.95 24.02
N ARG A 303 -27.85 -6.88 22.74
CA ARG A 303 -27.96 -5.67 21.94
C ARG A 303 -29.27 -5.73 21.17
N VAL A 304 -30.18 -4.82 21.50
CA VAL A 304 -31.51 -4.78 20.87
C VAL A 304 -31.74 -3.47 20.18
N VAL A 305 -32.67 -3.49 19.25
CA VAL A 305 -33.22 -2.34 18.54
C VAL A 305 -34.74 -2.35 18.69
N PHE A 306 -35.36 -1.21 18.47
CA PHE A 306 -36.80 -1.04 18.57
C PHE A 306 -37.42 -0.73 17.23
N ILE A 307 -38.38 -1.53 16.83
CA ILE A 307 -39.16 -1.39 15.59
C ILE A 307 -40.55 -0.88 15.94
N TYR A 308 -41.03 0.10 15.18
CA TYR A 308 -42.41 0.55 15.23
C TYR A 308 -43.32 -0.36 14.40
N GLU A 309 -44.31 -0.97 15.03
CA GLU A 309 -45.27 -1.85 14.39
C GLU A 309 -46.70 -1.54 14.90
N ALA A 310 -47.54 -1.01 14.03
CA ALA A 310 -48.96 -0.72 14.31
C ALA A 310 -49.20 0.05 15.64
N GLY A 311 -48.45 1.11 15.95
CA GLY A 311 -48.58 1.94 17.13
C GLY A 311 -47.87 1.38 18.39
N ARG A 312 -47.12 0.28 18.26
CA ARG A 312 -46.41 -0.36 19.36
C ARG A 312 -44.94 -0.57 19.05
N VAL A 313 -44.16 -0.71 20.10
CA VAL A 313 -42.74 -1.02 20.07
C VAL A 313 -42.53 -2.53 20.03
N ARG A 314 -41.82 -3.03 19.06
CA ARG A 314 -41.31 -4.41 19.02
C ARG A 314 -39.80 -4.40 19.25
N GLU A 315 -39.37 -5.05 20.31
CA GLU A 315 -37.95 -5.25 20.61
C GLU A 315 -37.39 -6.41 19.75
N VAL A 316 -36.28 -6.17 19.07
CA VAL A 316 -35.63 -7.15 18.22
C VAL A 316 -34.15 -7.22 18.56
N GLU A 317 -33.60 -8.42 18.59
CA GLU A 317 -32.16 -8.69 18.76
C GLU A 317 -31.54 -9.07 17.39
N PRO A 318 -30.99 -8.10 16.64
CA PRO A 318 -30.40 -8.39 15.33
C PRO A 318 -29.01 -8.99 15.45
N THR A 319 -28.63 -9.78 14.46
CA THR A 319 -27.27 -10.30 14.29
C THR A 319 -26.52 -9.45 13.28
N PHE A 320 -25.28 -9.08 13.60
CA PHE A 320 -24.48 -8.18 12.78
C PHE A 320 -23.26 -8.89 12.17
N ALA A 321 -22.86 -8.45 11.00
CA ALA A 321 -21.55 -8.79 10.44
C ALA A 321 -20.42 -8.02 11.16
N ALA A 322 -19.19 -8.45 10.93
CA ALA A 322 -18.03 -7.66 11.35
C ALA A 322 -18.07 -6.28 10.68
N SER A 323 -17.82 -5.23 11.44
CA SER A 323 -17.80 -3.86 10.96
C SER A 323 -16.69 -3.07 11.63
N ALA A 324 -16.18 -2.07 10.95
CA ALA A 324 -15.35 -1.03 11.50
C ALA A 324 -16.13 0.30 11.45
N GLY A 325 -15.91 1.16 12.45
CA GLY A 325 -16.65 2.43 12.53
C GLY A 325 -18.04 2.32 13.18
N ASP A 326 -18.95 3.22 12.79
CA ASP A 326 -20.29 3.37 13.40
C ASP A 326 -21.38 2.52 12.73
N GLU A 327 -21.16 2.09 11.50
CA GLU A 327 -22.12 1.32 10.72
C GLU A 327 -22.08 -0.17 11.03
N LEU A 328 -23.25 -0.79 11.18
CA LEU A 328 -23.42 -2.20 11.51
C LEU A 328 -24.28 -2.88 10.45
N PRO A 329 -23.69 -3.68 9.56
CA PRO A 329 -24.47 -4.45 8.58
C PRO A 329 -25.20 -5.60 9.27
N VAL A 330 -26.51 -5.69 8.99
CA VAL A 330 -27.40 -6.67 9.58
C VAL A 330 -27.35 -7.97 8.80
N LEU A 331 -27.14 -9.09 9.50
CA LEU A 331 -27.17 -10.44 8.92
C LEU A 331 -28.55 -11.09 9.06
N ALA A 332 -29.24 -10.85 10.18
CA ALA A 332 -30.55 -11.41 10.46
C ALA A 332 -31.29 -10.61 11.54
N GLY A 333 -32.61 -10.79 11.61
CA GLY A 333 -33.48 -10.22 12.65
C GLY A 333 -34.26 -8.99 12.23
N LEU A 334 -33.92 -8.36 11.10
CA LEU A 334 -34.61 -7.20 10.54
C LEU A 334 -34.96 -7.44 9.07
N ASN A 335 -36.03 -6.81 8.60
CA ASN A 335 -36.47 -6.91 7.20
C ASN A 335 -36.43 -5.54 6.50
N PRO A 336 -36.26 -5.51 5.17
CA PRO A 336 -36.47 -4.30 4.39
C PRO A 336 -37.89 -3.73 4.64
N GLY A 337 -37.97 -2.41 4.88
CA GLY A 337 -39.23 -1.73 5.18
C GLY A 337 -39.57 -1.67 6.69
N ASP A 338 -38.84 -2.35 7.58
CA ASP A 338 -39.01 -2.19 9.02
C ASP A 338 -38.76 -0.72 9.44
N ARG A 339 -39.61 -0.17 10.31
CA ARG A 339 -39.48 1.19 10.82
C ARG A 339 -38.70 1.20 12.13
N LEU A 340 -37.43 1.52 12.06
CA LEU A 340 -36.52 1.59 13.22
C LEU A 340 -36.77 2.87 14.02
N ILE A 341 -37.05 2.76 15.32
CA ILE A 341 -37.17 3.91 16.20
C ILE A 341 -35.79 4.44 16.56
N THR A 342 -35.60 5.75 16.44
CA THR A 342 -34.29 6.42 16.59
C THR A 342 -34.20 7.36 17.79
N SER A 343 -35.34 7.66 18.48
CA SER A 343 -35.36 8.57 19.62
C SER A 343 -35.91 7.91 20.89
N HIS A 344 -35.55 8.49 22.04
CA HIS A 344 -36.04 8.06 23.39
C HIS A 344 -35.83 6.57 23.64
N LEU A 345 -34.76 5.99 23.11
CA LEU A 345 -34.50 4.53 23.15
C LEU A 345 -34.41 3.96 24.57
N ASP A 346 -34.00 4.74 25.53
CA ASP A 346 -33.91 4.40 26.97
C ASP A 346 -35.27 4.26 27.67
N LEU A 347 -36.30 4.93 27.11
CA LEU A 347 -37.68 4.92 27.66
C LEU A 347 -38.58 3.86 27.02
N LEU A 348 -38.07 3.15 25.96
CA LEU A 348 -38.86 2.15 25.26
C LEU A 348 -38.82 0.80 25.95
N ALA A 349 -39.91 0.08 25.81
CA ALA A 349 -40.03 -1.32 26.23
C ALA A 349 -40.88 -2.08 25.20
N ASN A 350 -40.69 -3.40 25.13
CA ASN A 350 -41.47 -4.24 24.24
C ASN A 350 -42.97 -4.12 24.51
N GLY A 351 -43.78 -3.89 23.49
CA GLY A 351 -45.25 -3.73 23.61
C GLY A 351 -45.73 -2.34 24.02
N LYS A 352 -44.85 -1.39 24.38
CA LYS A 352 -45.23 -0.02 24.73
C LYS A 352 -45.88 0.72 23.56
N THR A 353 -46.98 1.46 23.87
CA THR A 353 -47.66 2.29 22.89
C THR A 353 -46.86 3.57 22.61
N VAL A 354 -46.64 3.90 21.35
CA VAL A 354 -45.90 5.08 20.90
C VAL A 354 -46.59 5.70 19.67
N VAL A 355 -46.38 7.00 19.50
CA VAL A 355 -46.88 7.77 18.36
C VAL A 355 -45.68 8.32 17.54
N LEU A 356 -45.77 8.15 16.23
CA LEU A 356 -44.73 8.75 15.32
C LEU A 356 -44.92 10.25 15.26
N GLN A 357 -43.89 11.02 15.55
CA GLN A 357 -43.94 12.48 15.53
C GLN A 357 -43.43 13.05 14.20
N SER A 358 -42.60 12.34 13.45
CA SER A 358 -42.13 12.72 12.10
C SER A 358 -41.30 11.58 11.50
N GLU A 359 -41.43 11.37 10.19
CA GLU A 359 -40.39 10.67 9.43
C GLU A 359 -39.23 11.66 9.25
N GLN A 360 -38.03 11.36 9.77
CA GLN A 360 -36.82 12.04 9.30
C GLN A 360 -36.39 11.33 8.01
N PRO A 361 -36.19 12.11 6.92
CA PRO A 361 -35.74 11.57 5.64
C PRO A 361 -34.33 11.00 5.70
#